data_b24d6fca5affe3724df1d8086c33a474
#
_entry.id   b24d6fca5affe3724df1d8086c33a474
#
_cell.length_a   1.000
_cell.length_b   1.000
_cell.length_c   1.000
_cell.angle_alpha   90.00
_cell.angle_beta   90.00
_cell.angle_gamma   90.00
#
_symmetry.space_group_name_H-M   'P 1'
#
loop_
_entity.id
_entity.type
_entity.pdbx_description
1 polymer ?
#
loop_
_entity_poly.entity_id
_entity_poly.type
_entity_poly.pdbx_seq_one_letter_code
_entity_poly.pdbx_strand_id
1 'polypeptide(L)'
;MKYFGAHVSAAGGPENAPLNAHKIGATGFALFTKNQRQWSAPPLTPAQIAAFGENCRAGGYAPRSILPHDSYLINLGHPEREGLEKSRTAFIDEMSRCQALGLDRLNFHPGSHLNRISTEECLDRIAESINIALDRTQGVTAVIENTAGQGSNL
;
A
#
# COMPACT_ATOMS: atom_id res chain seq x y z
N MET A 1 11.10 -19.53 -8.64
CA MET A 1 10.41 -18.94 -9.81
C MET A 1 10.66 -17.44 -9.80
N LYS A 2 10.95 -16.80 -10.91
CA LYS A 2 11.07 -15.33 -11.01
C LYS A 2 9.73 -14.76 -11.41
N TYR A 3 9.33 -13.66 -10.77
CA TYR A 3 8.11 -12.91 -11.10
C TYR A 3 8.48 -11.70 -11.96
N PHE A 4 7.72 -11.49 -13.03
CA PHE A 4 7.85 -10.34 -13.91
C PHE A 4 6.47 -9.70 -14.08
N GLY A 5 6.40 -8.40 -14.02
CA GLY A 5 5.15 -7.69 -14.14
C GLY A 5 5.30 -6.18 -14.08
N ALA A 6 4.21 -5.52 -13.86
CA ALA A 6 4.12 -4.07 -13.79
C ALA A 6 3.18 -3.64 -12.66
N HIS A 7 3.20 -2.35 -12.35
CA HIS A 7 2.14 -1.72 -11.59
C HIS A 7 0.93 -1.57 -12.52
N VAL A 8 -0.12 -2.37 -12.29
CA VAL A 8 -1.29 -2.44 -13.15
C VAL A 8 -2.42 -1.56 -12.63
N SER A 9 -3.31 -1.14 -13.54
CA SER A 9 -4.48 -0.35 -13.17
C SER A 9 -5.48 -1.19 -12.37
N ALA A 10 -5.99 -0.59 -11.28
CA ALA A 10 -7.13 -1.07 -10.50
C ALA A 10 -8.37 -0.18 -10.71
N ALA A 11 -8.45 0.52 -11.84
CA ALA A 11 -9.60 1.37 -12.15
C ALA A 11 -10.90 0.55 -12.19
N GLY A 12 -11.92 1.07 -11.50
CA GLY A 12 -13.21 0.40 -11.35
C GLY A 12 -13.29 -0.59 -10.17
N GLY A 13 -12.16 -0.90 -9.53
CA GLY A 13 -12.06 -1.76 -8.36
C GLY A 13 -10.80 -2.64 -8.39
N PRO A 14 -10.29 -3.05 -7.22
CA PRO A 14 -9.07 -3.85 -7.14
C PRO A 14 -9.18 -5.19 -7.85
N GLU A 15 -10.39 -5.75 -8.00
CA GLU A 15 -10.69 -6.99 -8.71
C GLU A 15 -10.28 -6.96 -10.18
N ASN A 16 -10.11 -5.77 -10.77
CA ASN A 16 -9.66 -5.62 -12.15
C ASN A 16 -8.13 -5.75 -12.30
N ALA A 17 -7.38 -5.56 -11.23
CA ALA A 17 -5.91 -5.61 -11.30
C ALA A 17 -5.37 -6.99 -11.76
N PRO A 18 -5.83 -8.14 -11.24
CA PRO A 18 -5.40 -9.46 -11.73
C PRO A 18 -5.72 -9.66 -13.21
N LEU A 19 -6.87 -9.18 -13.70
CA LEU A 19 -7.26 -9.26 -15.11
C LEU A 19 -6.32 -8.42 -15.99
N ASN A 20 -5.95 -7.23 -15.53
CA ASN A 20 -5.04 -6.35 -16.25
C ASN A 20 -3.60 -6.92 -16.27
N ALA A 21 -3.18 -7.55 -15.18
CA ALA A 21 -1.91 -8.27 -15.12
C ALA A 21 -1.86 -9.43 -16.11
N HIS A 22 -2.94 -10.22 -16.17
CA HIS A 22 -3.06 -11.34 -17.09
C HIS A 22 -2.99 -10.91 -18.55
N LYS A 23 -3.64 -9.79 -18.92
CA LYS A 23 -3.62 -9.25 -20.29
C LYS A 23 -2.23 -8.94 -20.83
N ILE A 24 -1.28 -8.57 -19.95
CA ILE A 24 0.11 -8.26 -20.32
C ILE A 24 1.05 -9.45 -20.14
N GLY A 25 0.53 -10.64 -19.81
CA GLY A 25 1.35 -11.83 -19.57
C GLY A 25 2.21 -11.76 -18.30
N ALA A 26 1.84 -10.93 -17.32
CA ALA A 26 2.57 -10.79 -16.07
C ALA A 26 2.45 -12.05 -15.21
N THR A 27 3.52 -12.41 -14.51
CA THR A 27 3.56 -13.52 -13.53
C THR A 27 3.49 -13.01 -12.07
N GLY A 28 3.52 -11.69 -11.88
CA GLY A 28 3.30 -10.96 -10.64
C GLY A 28 2.95 -9.52 -10.98
N PHE A 29 2.40 -8.77 -10.04
CA PHE A 29 2.02 -7.37 -10.28
C PHE A 29 1.99 -6.54 -9.01
N ALA A 30 2.06 -5.23 -9.18
CA ALA A 30 1.75 -4.25 -8.16
C ALA A 30 0.42 -3.54 -8.48
N LEU A 31 -0.25 -3.02 -7.45
CA LEU A 31 -1.50 -2.27 -7.59
C LEU A 31 -1.63 -1.25 -6.46
N PHE A 32 -2.47 -0.25 -6.67
CA PHE A 32 -3.06 0.53 -5.58
C PHE A 32 -4.40 -0.08 -5.17
N THR A 33 -4.65 -0.24 -3.88
CA THR A 33 -5.91 -0.83 -3.37
C THR A 33 -7.08 0.14 -3.43
N LYS A 34 -6.79 1.43 -3.63
CA LYS A 34 -7.72 2.53 -3.89
C LYS A 34 -7.04 3.58 -4.78
N ASN A 35 -7.74 4.67 -5.11
CA ASN A 35 -7.13 5.77 -5.85
C ASN A 35 -6.01 6.41 -5.02
N GLN A 36 -4.78 6.33 -5.53
CA GLN A 36 -3.55 6.83 -4.88
C GLN A 36 -3.48 8.35 -4.71
N ARG A 37 -4.44 9.10 -5.27
CA ARG A 37 -4.56 10.56 -5.15
C ARG A 37 -5.70 11.00 -4.22
N GLN A 38 -6.31 10.05 -3.50
CA GLN A 38 -7.40 10.30 -2.57
C GLN A 38 -7.05 9.77 -1.17
N TRP A 39 -7.35 10.56 -0.16
CA TRP A 39 -7.12 10.19 1.24
C TRP A 39 -8.03 9.06 1.72
N SER A 40 -9.26 9.03 1.23
CA SER A 40 -10.26 8.05 1.62
C SER A 40 -10.95 7.45 0.40
N ALA A 41 -11.45 6.25 0.55
CA ALA A 41 -12.31 5.58 -0.41
C ALA A 41 -13.39 4.78 0.35
N PRO A 42 -14.51 4.46 -0.29
CA PRO A 42 -15.48 3.55 0.29
C PRO A 42 -14.84 2.22 0.72
N PRO A 43 -15.34 1.55 1.75
CA PRO A 43 -14.90 0.21 2.09
C PRO A 43 -15.03 -0.75 0.90
N LEU A 44 -14.17 -1.74 0.85
CA LEU A 44 -14.30 -2.83 -0.13
C LEU A 44 -15.59 -3.61 0.14
N THR A 45 -16.37 -3.84 -0.91
CA THR A 45 -17.56 -4.67 -0.79
C THR A 45 -17.19 -6.17 -0.74
N PRO A 46 -18.01 -7.03 -0.11
CA PRO A 46 -17.79 -8.48 -0.16
C PRO A 46 -17.68 -9.04 -1.59
N ALA A 47 -18.45 -8.47 -2.54
CA ALA A 47 -18.40 -8.85 -3.94
C ALA A 47 -17.03 -8.53 -4.59
N GLN A 48 -16.47 -7.35 -4.31
CA GLN A 48 -15.13 -6.97 -4.82
C GLN A 48 -14.03 -7.87 -4.24
N ILE A 49 -14.10 -8.18 -2.93
CA ILE A 49 -13.14 -9.07 -2.27
C ILE A 49 -13.20 -10.47 -2.88
N ALA A 50 -14.41 -11.03 -3.07
CA ALA A 50 -14.60 -12.34 -3.68
C ALA A 50 -14.07 -12.36 -5.12
N ALA A 51 -14.45 -11.38 -5.94
CA ALA A 51 -14.03 -11.26 -7.33
C ALA A 51 -12.50 -11.10 -7.46
N PHE A 52 -11.86 -10.32 -6.57
CA PHE A 52 -10.39 -10.21 -6.53
C PHE A 52 -9.74 -11.58 -6.32
N GLY A 53 -10.21 -12.34 -5.31
CA GLY A 53 -9.70 -13.67 -5.01
C GLY A 53 -9.91 -14.67 -6.16
N GLU A 54 -11.07 -14.64 -6.84
CA GLU A 54 -11.37 -15.46 -7.99
C GLU A 54 -10.48 -15.14 -9.19
N ASN A 55 -10.31 -13.87 -9.50
CA ASN A 55 -9.45 -13.41 -10.59
C ASN A 55 -7.96 -13.73 -10.33
N CYS A 56 -7.51 -13.61 -9.07
CA CYS A 56 -6.17 -14.05 -8.70
C CYS A 56 -5.98 -15.55 -8.91
N ARG A 57 -6.92 -16.38 -8.47
CA ARG A 57 -6.86 -17.85 -8.67
C ARG A 57 -6.85 -18.21 -10.15
N ALA A 58 -7.74 -17.60 -10.93
CA ALA A 58 -7.83 -17.84 -12.38
C ALA A 58 -6.54 -17.44 -13.12
N GLY A 59 -5.90 -16.35 -12.71
CA GLY A 59 -4.63 -15.89 -13.26
C GLY A 59 -3.38 -16.58 -12.71
N GLY A 60 -3.52 -17.46 -11.70
CA GLY A 60 -2.40 -18.15 -11.05
C GLY A 60 -1.57 -17.26 -10.11
N TYR A 61 -2.14 -16.15 -9.63
CA TYR A 61 -1.48 -15.21 -8.72
C TYR A 61 -1.68 -15.62 -7.26
N ALA A 62 -0.59 -15.92 -6.58
CA ALA A 62 -0.56 -16.09 -5.13
C ALA A 62 -0.19 -14.75 -4.44
N PRO A 63 -0.53 -14.54 -3.15
CA PRO A 63 -0.19 -13.29 -2.44
C PRO A 63 1.28 -12.87 -2.58
N ARG A 64 2.21 -13.83 -2.52
CA ARG A 64 3.66 -13.59 -2.70
C ARG A 64 4.06 -12.99 -4.05
N SER A 65 3.22 -13.06 -5.07
CA SER A 65 3.47 -12.50 -6.40
C SER A 65 2.77 -11.15 -6.62
N ILE A 66 2.13 -10.62 -5.58
CA ILE A 66 1.38 -9.36 -5.63
C ILE A 66 1.99 -8.39 -4.61
N LEU A 67 2.32 -7.18 -5.05
CA LEU A 67 2.89 -6.14 -4.20
C LEU A 67 2.00 -4.89 -4.24
N PRO A 68 1.03 -4.77 -3.31
CA PRO A 68 0.27 -3.52 -3.16
C PRO A 68 1.20 -2.37 -2.77
N HIS A 69 0.87 -1.18 -3.25
CA HIS A 69 1.55 0.05 -2.87
C HIS A 69 0.55 1.03 -2.25
N ASP A 70 0.98 1.81 -1.26
CA ASP A 70 0.15 2.80 -0.62
C ASP A 70 0.00 4.08 -1.46
N SER A 71 -0.84 5.00 -0.98
CA SER A 71 -1.06 6.32 -1.60
C SER A 71 0.17 7.22 -1.44
N TYR A 72 0.58 7.91 -2.50
CA TYR A 72 1.62 8.95 -2.48
C TYR A 72 1.35 10.14 -1.54
N LEU A 73 0.13 10.26 -1.02
CA LEU A 73 -0.25 11.31 -0.08
C LEU A 73 0.23 11.03 1.35
N ILE A 74 0.54 9.77 1.66
CA ILE A 74 0.89 9.31 3.00
C ILE A 74 2.32 9.74 3.33
N ASN A 75 2.49 10.39 4.49
CA ASN A 75 3.78 10.74 5.06
C ASN A 75 3.76 10.37 6.54
N LEU A 76 4.29 9.20 6.89
CA LEU A 76 4.28 8.67 8.26
C LEU A 76 5.25 9.40 9.20
N GLY A 77 6.13 10.26 8.66
CA GLY A 77 7.03 11.15 9.40
C GLY A 77 6.61 12.62 9.37
N HIS A 78 5.35 12.93 9.02
CA HIS A 78 4.89 14.30 8.82
C HIS A 78 5.18 15.20 10.02
N PRO A 79 5.77 16.42 9.85
CA PRO A 79 6.15 17.30 10.94
C PRO A 79 4.96 17.89 11.70
N GLU A 80 3.81 18.06 11.06
CA GLU A 80 2.60 18.58 11.69
C GLU A 80 1.68 17.45 12.15
N ARG A 81 1.12 17.61 13.36
CA ARG A 81 0.27 16.59 13.98
C ARG A 81 -0.95 16.23 13.12
N GLU A 82 -1.62 17.21 12.54
CA GLU A 82 -2.79 16.98 11.71
C GLU A 82 -2.44 16.13 10.47
N GLY A 83 -1.34 16.47 9.78
CA GLY A 83 -0.84 15.72 8.63
C GLY A 83 -0.40 14.30 9.00
N LEU A 84 0.22 14.14 10.17
CA LEU A 84 0.65 12.86 10.70
C LEU A 84 -0.55 11.94 11.00
N GLU A 85 -1.55 12.43 11.73
CA GLU A 85 -2.75 11.65 12.08
C GLU A 85 -3.57 11.27 10.82
N LYS A 86 -3.64 12.16 9.84
CA LYS A 86 -4.28 11.89 8.56
C LYS A 86 -3.54 10.79 7.79
N SER A 87 -2.21 10.84 7.78
CA SER A 87 -1.36 9.82 7.15
C SER A 87 -1.49 8.47 7.86
N ARG A 88 -1.46 8.44 9.20
CA ARG A 88 -1.67 7.23 10.01
C ARG A 88 -3.02 6.57 9.71
N THR A 89 -4.09 7.37 9.68
CA THR A 89 -5.44 6.88 9.35
C THR A 89 -5.50 6.27 7.95
N ALA A 90 -4.92 6.95 6.96
CA ALA A 90 -4.87 6.46 5.59
C ALA A 90 -4.02 5.18 5.45
N PHE A 91 -2.89 5.10 6.14
CA PHE A 91 -2.03 3.92 6.12
C PHE A 91 -2.69 2.69 6.75
N ILE A 92 -3.38 2.86 7.87
CA ILE A 92 -4.18 1.79 8.51
C ILE A 92 -5.29 1.30 7.56
N ASP A 93 -5.97 2.20 6.86
CA ASP A 93 -6.97 1.83 5.84
C ASP A 93 -6.34 1.00 4.70
N GLU A 94 -5.16 1.39 4.21
CA GLU A 94 -4.45 0.63 3.17
C GLU A 94 -4.04 -0.78 3.66
N MET A 95 -3.50 -0.88 4.87
CA MET A 95 -3.17 -2.17 5.50
C MET A 95 -4.41 -3.06 5.66
N SER A 96 -5.53 -2.47 6.12
CA SER A 96 -6.81 -3.18 6.29
C SER A 96 -7.38 -3.66 4.95
N ARG A 97 -7.22 -2.88 3.87
CA ARG A 97 -7.59 -3.29 2.51
C ARG A 97 -6.76 -4.47 2.04
N CYS A 98 -5.44 -4.46 2.27
CA CYS A 98 -4.57 -5.59 1.97
C CYS A 98 -5.03 -6.84 2.71
N GLN A 99 -5.31 -6.74 4.02
CA GLN A 99 -5.83 -7.84 4.82
C GLN A 99 -7.16 -8.38 4.26
N ALA A 100 -8.10 -7.51 3.90
CA ALA A 100 -9.39 -7.90 3.34
C ALA A 100 -9.26 -8.63 1.99
N LEU A 101 -8.30 -8.22 1.15
CA LEU A 101 -8.00 -8.85 -0.14
C LEU A 101 -7.15 -10.13 -0.02
N GLY A 102 -6.75 -10.54 1.21
CA GLY A 102 -5.89 -11.71 1.43
C GLY A 102 -4.45 -11.50 0.97
N LEU A 103 -3.98 -10.25 0.93
CA LEU A 103 -2.60 -9.88 0.60
C LEU A 103 -1.75 -9.81 1.87
N ASP A 104 -0.50 -10.24 1.78
CA ASP A 104 0.38 -10.46 2.94
C ASP A 104 1.40 -9.32 3.16
N ARG A 105 1.35 -8.25 2.33
CA ARG A 105 2.27 -7.11 2.41
C ARG A 105 1.68 -5.84 1.84
N LEU A 106 2.25 -4.70 2.25
CA LEU A 106 1.99 -3.38 1.67
C LEU A 106 3.33 -2.65 1.53
N ASN A 107 3.68 -2.25 0.31
CA ASN A 107 4.86 -1.44 -0.01
C ASN A 107 4.52 0.04 0.16
N PHE A 108 5.43 0.83 0.75
CA PHE A 108 5.20 2.24 0.99
C PHE A 108 6.50 3.04 1.10
N HIS A 109 6.46 4.31 0.72
CA HIS A 109 7.50 5.26 1.04
C HIS A 109 7.34 5.73 2.48
N PRO A 110 8.39 5.64 3.33
CA PRO A 110 8.24 5.87 4.77
C PRO A 110 7.80 7.29 5.13
N GLY A 111 8.27 8.28 4.37
CA GLY A 111 7.87 9.66 4.60
C GLY A 111 9.00 10.67 4.41
N SER A 112 8.75 11.88 4.88
CA SER A 112 9.61 13.03 4.67
C SER A 112 9.54 13.99 5.85
N HIS A 113 10.70 14.51 6.29
CA HIS A 113 10.77 15.54 7.33
C HIS A 113 10.41 16.95 6.83
N LEU A 114 10.20 17.12 5.52
CA LEU A 114 9.83 18.39 4.85
C LEU A 114 10.76 19.56 5.22
N ASN A 115 12.00 19.30 5.66
CA ASN A 115 12.96 20.28 6.19
C ASN A 115 12.42 21.10 7.40
N ARG A 116 11.50 20.54 8.20
CA ARG A 116 10.81 21.21 9.32
C ARG A 116 11.10 20.57 10.68
N ILE A 117 11.55 19.33 10.69
CA ILE A 117 11.99 18.55 11.84
C ILE A 117 13.32 17.85 11.51
N SER A 118 14.01 17.33 12.50
CA SER A 118 15.22 16.54 12.26
C SER A 118 14.91 15.21 11.58
N THR A 119 15.91 14.64 10.93
CA THR A 119 15.80 13.27 10.34
C THR A 119 15.48 12.23 11.43
N GLU A 120 16.12 12.35 12.60
CA GLU A 120 15.90 11.47 13.76
C GLU A 120 14.45 11.51 14.23
N GLU A 121 13.92 12.72 14.47
CA GLU A 121 12.51 12.89 14.87
C GLU A 121 11.55 12.36 13.82
N CYS A 122 11.86 12.52 12.52
CA CYS A 122 11.06 11.97 11.44
C CYS A 122 11.05 10.43 11.47
N LEU A 123 12.21 9.80 11.68
CA LEU A 123 12.33 8.34 11.79
C LEU A 123 11.56 7.79 12.99
N ASP A 124 11.61 8.47 14.14
CA ASP A 124 10.83 8.09 15.33
C ASP A 124 9.32 8.12 15.05
N ARG A 125 8.83 9.17 14.38
CA ARG A 125 7.42 9.29 13.99
C ARG A 125 7.00 8.20 12.99
N ILE A 126 7.87 7.85 12.03
CA ILE A 126 7.64 6.76 11.08
C ILE A 126 7.54 5.44 11.84
N ALA A 127 8.48 5.15 12.72
CA ALA A 127 8.48 3.91 13.51
C ALA A 127 7.22 3.79 14.38
N GLU A 128 6.84 4.87 15.07
CA GLU A 128 5.60 4.92 15.84
C GLU A 128 4.37 4.68 14.97
N SER A 129 4.30 5.33 13.81
CA SER A 129 3.17 5.20 12.89
C SER A 129 3.02 3.78 12.34
N ILE A 130 4.13 3.12 12.01
CA ILE A 130 4.16 1.72 11.58
C ILE A 130 3.66 0.82 12.71
N ASN A 131 4.16 1.00 13.95
CA ASN A 131 3.74 0.20 15.10
C ASN A 131 2.24 0.34 15.36
N ILE A 132 1.69 1.56 15.32
CA ILE A 132 0.26 1.81 15.46
C ILE A 132 -0.56 1.06 14.38
N ALA A 133 -0.08 1.00 13.15
CA ALA A 133 -0.75 0.29 12.08
C ALA A 133 -0.68 -1.24 12.26
N LEU A 134 0.48 -1.77 12.67
CA LEU A 134 0.66 -3.20 12.93
C LEU A 134 -0.18 -3.68 14.11
N ASP A 135 -0.39 -2.85 15.14
CA ASP A 135 -1.26 -3.17 16.27
C ASP A 135 -2.75 -3.26 15.87
N ARG A 136 -3.13 -2.65 14.75
CA ARG A 136 -4.53 -2.57 14.27
C ARG A 136 -4.83 -3.50 13.10
N THR A 137 -3.82 -4.16 12.55
CA THR A 137 -3.95 -5.03 11.37
C THR A 137 -3.27 -6.36 11.61
N GLN A 138 -3.66 -7.41 10.89
CA GLN A 138 -3.09 -8.75 11.06
C GLN A 138 -2.72 -9.35 9.70
N GLY A 139 -1.60 -10.08 9.69
CA GLY A 139 -1.17 -10.86 8.52
C GLY A 139 -0.66 -10.04 7.34
N VAL A 140 -0.41 -8.75 7.52
CA VAL A 140 0.14 -7.85 6.49
C VAL A 140 1.48 -7.29 6.96
N THR A 141 2.52 -7.50 6.18
CA THR A 141 3.86 -6.95 6.42
C THR A 141 3.96 -5.54 5.83
N ALA A 142 4.40 -4.57 6.63
CA ALA A 142 4.76 -3.24 6.15
C ALA A 142 6.15 -3.30 5.48
N VAL A 143 6.21 -3.08 4.17
CA VAL A 143 7.44 -3.17 3.37
C VAL A 143 7.91 -1.76 3.03
N ILE A 144 9.04 -1.35 3.59
CA ILE A 144 9.61 -0.02 3.37
C ILE A 144 10.34 0.02 2.02
N GLU A 145 9.98 0.99 1.19
CA GLU A 145 10.68 1.31 -0.05
C GLU A 145 11.58 2.53 0.18
N ASN A 146 12.89 2.29 0.14
CA ASN A 146 13.87 3.38 0.25
C ASN A 146 13.85 4.26 -0.99
N THR A 147 13.90 5.58 -0.77
CA THR A 147 14.03 6.53 -1.87
C THR A 147 15.50 6.72 -2.28
N ALA A 148 15.70 7.28 -3.47
CA ALA A 148 17.05 7.52 -4.01
C ALA A 148 17.69 8.85 -3.53
N GLY A 149 17.37 9.30 -2.31
CA GLY A 149 17.90 10.55 -1.74
C GLY A 149 17.29 11.80 -2.37
N GLN A 150 16.00 11.80 -2.61
CA GLN A 150 15.25 12.90 -3.23
C GLN A 150 14.79 13.91 -2.19
N GLY A 151 15.55 14.98 -2.03
CA GLY A 151 15.19 16.09 -1.15
C GLY A 151 15.13 15.68 0.32
N SER A 152 13.95 15.83 0.94
CA SER A 152 13.69 15.50 2.36
C SER A 152 13.03 14.12 2.58
N ASN A 153 12.93 13.30 1.53
CA ASN A 153 12.40 11.94 1.62
C ASN A 153 13.45 10.98 2.22
N LEU A 154 12.97 10.01 2.98
CA LEU A 154 13.76 8.97 3.65
C LEU A 154 13.68 7.64 2.92
#